data_c72277dad9aa282bc77eb735b5b704db
#
_entry.id   c72277dad9aa282bc77eb735b5b704db
#
_cell.length_a   1.000
_cell.length_b   1.000
_cell.length_c   1.000
_cell.angle_alpha   90.00
_cell.angle_beta   90.00
_cell.angle_gamma   90.00
#
_symmetry.space_group_name_H-M   'P 1'
#
loop_
_entity.id
_entity.type
_entity.pdbx_description
1 polymer ?
#
loop_
_entity_poly.entity_id
_entity_poly.type
_entity_poly.pdbx_seq_one_letter_code
_entity_poly.pdbx_strand_id
1 'polypeptide(L)'
;MAYQIFKPISQVQGVLFDMDGVILDSEGLYTRFWQEAALSLGYPMTHAQAIGMRGLNRGAAAAQLESYFGPGTDYIQMRNKRIERMDAYVGSQGIPPKPGIYALLDALERAHVPAAVCTASPIARVKQYLEPLGLFHRFAAIVTSYDVPKGKPAPDIYLKGASGLGLPSERCVALEDSKAGLLSAESALCMTVMVPDQDRPDADDLARIHALCDSLTDVIELLSLT
;
A
#
# COMPACT_ATOMS: atom_id res chain seq x y z
N MET A 1 -19.84 -12.45 8.56
CA MET A 1 -18.79 -12.69 7.59
C MET A 1 -17.92 -11.44 7.57
N ALA A 2 -16.65 -11.59 7.70
CA ALA A 2 -15.70 -10.49 7.79
C ALA A 2 -15.25 -9.95 6.41
N TYR A 3 -15.90 -10.37 5.33
CA TYR A 3 -15.69 -9.84 3.97
C TYR A 3 -16.99 -9.76 3.17
N GLN A 4 -16.99 -8.87 2.16
CA GLN A 4 -18.10 -8.68 1.23
C GLN A 4 -17.58 -8.87 -0.21
N ILE A 5 -18.30 -9.62 -1.03
CA ILE A 5 -17.98 -9.86 -2.44
C ILE A 5 -18.92 -9.02 -3.31
N PHE A 6 -18.36 -8.26 -4.25
CA PHE A 6 -19.08 -7.41 -5.20
C PHE A 6 -18.99 -7.94 -6.63
N LYS A 7 -17.87 -8.59 -6.97
CA LYS A 7 -17.61 -9.21 -8.29
C LYS A 7 -16.99 -10.60 -8.08
N PRO A 8 -17.19 -11.54 -9.02
CA PRO A 8 -16.61 -12.88 -8.90
C PRO A 8 -15.09 -12.87 -8.76
N ILE A 9 -14.56 -13.66 -7.85
CA ILE A 9 -13.14 -13.97 -7.72
C ILE A 9 -12.98 -15.46 -8.05
N SER A 10 -12.21 -15.78 -9.09
CA SER A 10 -12.06 -17.16 -9.54
C SER A 10 -10.70 -17.39 -10.21
N GLN A 11 -10.23 -18.64 -10.14
CA GLN A 11 -9.00 -19.06 -10.80
C GLN A 11 -7.78 -18.20 -10.43
N VAL A 12 -7.66 -17.83 -9.16
CA VAL A 12 -6.53 -17.06 -8.63
C VAL A 12 -5.26 -17.89 -8.74
N GLN A 13 -4.25 -17.33 -9.39
CA GLN A 13 -2.94 -17.96 -9.59
C GLN A 13 -1.80 -17.21 -8.93
N GLY A 14 -2.00 -15.94 -8.52
CA GLY A 14 -1.02 -15.13 -7.83
C GLY A 14 -1.64 -14.02 -7.02
N VAL A 15 -0.90 -13.49 -6.04
CA VAL A 15 -1.35 -12.36 -5.22
C VAL A 15 -0.32 -11.24 -5.26
N LEU A 16 -0.79 -10.03 -5.54
CA LEU A 16 -0.01 -8.81 -5.65
C LEU A 16 -0.35 -7.91 -4.46
N PHE A 17 0.62 -7.62 -3.64
CA PHE A 17 0.44 -6.86 -2.41
C PHE A 17 0.91 -5.41 -2.60
N ASP A 18 0.11 -4.43 -2.23
CA ASP A 18 0.71 -3.17 -1.80
C ASP A 18 1.50 -3.39 -0.51
N MET A 19 2.42 -2.49 -0.20
CA MET A 19 3.26 -2.61 0.99
C MET A 19 2.73 -1.79 2.16
N ASP A 20 2.59 -0.49 1.95
CA ASP A 20 2.21 0.46 3.00
C ASP A 20 0.70 0.39 3.25
N GLY A 21 0.27 0.08 4.48
CA GLY A 21 -1.14 -0.12 4.81
C GLY A 21 -1.66 -1.55 4.58
N VAL A 22 -0.97 -2.38 3.78
CA VAL A 22 -1.36 -3.79 3.50
C VAL A 22 -0.41 -4.79 4.15
N ILE A 23 0.89 -4.74 3.83
CA ILE A 23 1.90 -5.60 4.46
C ILE A 23 2.33 -5.01 5.81
N LEU A 24 2.48 -3.68 5.87
CA LEU A 24 3.00 -2.93 7.00
C LEU A 24 1.95 -1.99 7.57
N ASP A 25 1.87 -1.89 8.89
CA ASP A 25 1.05 -0.91 9.60
C ASP A 25 1.81 0.44 9.67
N SER A 26 2.01 1.04 8.50
CA SER A 26 2.85 2.22 8.32
C SER A 26 2.08 3.54 8.19
N GLU A 27 0.80 3.51 7.80
CA GLU A 27 0.02 4.71 7.49
C GLU A 27 -0.18 5.62 8.72
N GLY A 28 -0.43 5.03 9.89
CA GLY A 28 -0.47 5.78 11.15
C GLY A 28 0.84 6.48 11.48
N LEU A 29 1.98 5.85 11.18
CA LEU A 29 3.31 6.44 11.35
C LEU A 29 3.55 7.59 10.36
N TYR A 30 3.14 7.43 9.09
CA TYR A 30 3.22 8.51 8.10
C TYR A 30 2.41 9.73 8.54
N THR A 31 1.18 9.53 8.98
CA THR A 31 0.30 10.60 9.50
C THR A 31 0.95 11.31 10.68
N ARG A 32 1.44 10.57 11.67
CA ARG A 32 2.14 11.09 12.84
C ARG A 32 3.36 11.93 12.44
N PHE A 33 4.22 11.40 11.59
CA PHE A 33 5.47 12.10 11.23
C PHE A 33 5.26 13.28 10.29
N TRP A 34 4.17 13.33 9.52
CA TRP A 34 3.76 14.57 8.85
C TRP A 34 3.42 15.67 9.85
N GLN A 35 2.64 15.35 10.89
CA GLN A 35 2.28 16.32 11.94
C GLN A 35 3.53 16.80 12.69
N GLU A 36 4.40 15.90 13.13
CA GLU A 36 5.61 16.24 13.86
C GLU A 36 6.60 17.06 13.01
N ALA A 37 6.74 16.74 11.73
CA ALA A 37 7.58 17.50 10.80
C ALA A 37 7.03 18.92 10.61
N ALA A 38 5.74 19.04 10.33
CA ALA A 38 5.08 20.34 10.17
C ALA A 38 5.22 21.19 11.43
N LEU A 39 4.94 20.64 12.60
CA LEU A 39 5.07 21.34 13.88
C LEU A 39 6.49 21.84 14.13
N SER A 40 7.51 21.04 13.80
CA SER A 40 8.92 21.44 13.96
C SER A 40 9.34 22.61 13.06
N LEU A 41 8.55 22.91 12.04
CA LEU A 41 8.74 24.03 11.11
C LEU A 41 7.76 25.18 11.38
N GLY A 42 7.01 25.13 12.49
CA GLY A 42 6.06 26.17 12.89
C GLY A 42 4.67 26.05 12.27
N TYR A 43 4.35 24.93 11.59
CA TYR A 43 3.05 24.69 10.98
C TYR A 43 2.20 23.75 11.86
N PRO A 44 1.07 24.20 12.44
CA PRO A 44 0.20 23.39 13.29
C PRO A 44 -0.70 22.48 12.45
N MET A 45 -0.13 21.44 11.85
CA MET A 45 -0.87 20.47 11.02
C MET A 45 -1.84 19.64 11.85
N THR A 46 -3.10 19.66 11.51
CA THR A 46 -4.13 18.81 12.13
C THR A 46 -4.00 17.35 11.65
N HIS A 47 -4.61 16.43 12.38
CA HIS A 47 -4.64 15.03 11.99
C HIS A 47 -5.35 14.83 10.62
N ALA A 48 -6.47 15.50 10.38
CA ALA A 48 -7.16 15.45 9.09
C ALA A 48 -6.32 15.97 7.92
N GLN A 49 -5.53 17.03 8.14
CA GLN A 49 -4.61 17.54 7.12
C GLN A 49 -3.47 16.55 6.83
N ALA A 50 -2.95 15.88 7.87
CA ALA A 50 -1.91 14.87 7.69
C ALA A 50 -2.43 13.63 6.92
N ILE A 51 -3.66 13.17 7.20
CA ILE A 51 -4.35 12.15 6.42
C ILE A 51 -4.48 12.61 4.95
N GLY A 52 -4.88 13.85 4.71
CA GLY A 52 -5.01 14.41 3.35
C GLY A 52 -3.70 14.48 2.55
N MET A 53 -2.54 14.23 3.17
CA MET A 53 -1.25 14.14 2.47
C MET A 53 -0.98 12.74 1.89
N ARG A 54 -1.80 11.74 2.24
CA ARG A 54 -1.59 10.34 1.86
C ARG A 54 -1.86 10.11 0.38
N GLY A 55 -1.07 9.22 -0.23
CA GLY A 55 -1.23 8.84 -1.64
C GLY A 55 -0.91 9.95 -2.65
N LEU A 56 -0.58 11.17 -2.21
CA LEU A 56 -0.29 12.28 -3.10
C LEU A 56 1.11 12.16 -3.70
N ASN A 57 1.20 12.37 -5.02
CA ASN A 57 2.48 12.60 -5.66
C ASN A 57 3.09 13.95 -5.23
N ARG A 58 4.37 14.18 -5.56
CA ARG A 58 5.12 15.38 -5.11
C ARG A 58 4.42 16.69 -5.44
N GLY A 59 3.89 16.83 -6.65
CA GLY A 59 3.24 18.08 -7.07
C GLY A 59 1.94 18.33 -6.33
N ALA A 60 1.09 17.30 -6.22
CA ALA A 60 -0.16 17.38 -5.47
C ALA A 60 0.09 17.64 -3.97
N ALA A 61 1.09 16.98 -3.38
CA ALA A 61 1.46 17.17 -1.98
C ALA A 61 1.96 18.60 -1.69
N ALA A 62 2.76 19.18 -2.59
CA ALA A 62 3.19 20.57 -2.46
C ALA A 62 2.00 21.54 -2.52
N ALA A 63 1.13 21.38 -3.52
CA ALA A 63 -0.08 22.21 -3.65
C ALA A 63 -1.02 22.05 -2.45
N GLN A 64 -1.14 20.84 -1.90
CA GLN A 64 -1.96 20.58 -0.72
C GLN A 64 -1.40 21.29 0.53
N LEU A 65 -0.08 21.29 0.74
CA LEU A 65 0.55 22.05 1.83
C LEU A 65 0.37 23.54 1.68
N GLU A 66 0.53 24.08 0.47
CA GLU A 66 0.25 25.50 0.21
C GLU A 66 -1.22 25.87 0.48
N SER A 67 -2.15 24.96 0.19
CA SER A 67 -3.57 25.17 0.50
C SER A 67 -3.84 25.21 2.02
N TYR A 68 -3.05 24.47 2.81
CA TYR A 68 -3.19 24.45 4.28
C TYR A 68 -2.52 25.61 4.99
N PHE A 69 -1.33 26.03 4.52
CA PHE A 69 -0.45 26.92 5.25
C PHE A 69 -0.07 28.18 4.49
N GLY A 70 -0.51 28.33 3.25
CA GLY A 70 -0.26 29.49 2.40
C GLY A 70 0.90 29.29 1.41
N PRO A 71 0.99 30.21 0.43
CA PRO A 71 2.00 30.17 -0.61
C PRO A 71 3.41 30.27 -0.02
N GLY A 72 4.34 29.52 -0.60
CA GLY A 72 5.73 29.46 -0.17
C GLY A 72 6.01 28.44 0.95
N THR A 73 5.04 27.62 1.33
CA THR A 73 5.26 26.49 2.23
C THR A 73 6.25 25.51 1.61
N ASP A 74 7.40 25.30 2.27
CA ASP A 74 8.46 24.44 1.73
C ASP A 74 8.14 22.94 1.94
N TYR A 75 7.47 22.37 0.92
CA TYR A 75 7.18 20.94 0.86
C TYR A 75 8.44 20.07 0.99
N ILE A 76 9.54 20.47 0.34
CA ILE A 76 10.77 19.65 0.32
C ILE A 76 11.36 19.58 1.72
N GLN A 77 11.44 20.71 2.42
CA GLN A 77 11.93 20.77 3.79
C GLN A 77 11.05 19.93 4.72
N MET A 78 9.73 20.11 4.66
CA MET A 78 8.79 19.36 5.49
C MET A 78 8.85 17.86 5.23
N ARG A 79 8.88 17.45 3.95
CA ARG A 79 9.04 16.05 3.55
C ARG A 79 10.35 15.44 4.05
N ASN A 80 11.46 16.16 3.94
CA ASN A 80 12.75 15.68 4.41
C ASN A 80 12.76 15.49 5.94
N LYS A 81 12.16 16.41 6.70
CA LYS A 81 11.95 16.28 8.13
C LYS A 81 11.08 15.08 8.50
N ARG A 82 10.01 14.82 7.74
CA ARG A 82 9.18 13.62 7.92
C ARG A 82 10.00 12.35 7.68
N ILE A 83 10.77 12.30 6.60
CA ILE A 83 11.62 11.14 6.28
C ILE A 83 12.64 10.90 7.39
N GLU A 84 13.36 11.93 7.83
CA GLU A 84 14.35 11.85 8.91
C GLU A 84 13.73 11.23 10.19
N ARG A 85 12.54 11.67 10.58
CA ARG A 85 11.84 11.16 11.77
C ARG A 85 11.37 9.73 11.58
N MET A 86 10.83 9.42 10.40
CA MET A 86 10.40 8.05 10.06
C MET A 86 11.59 7.09 10.10
N ASP A 87 12.71 7.46 9.48
CA ASP A 87 13.91 6.61 9.40
C ASP A 87 14.52 6.39 10.80
N ALA A 88 14.55 7.43 11.64
CA ALA A 88 15.00 7.30 13.03
C ALA A 88 14.10 6.38 13.86
N TYR A 89 12.78 6.49 13.70
CA TYR A 89 11.82 5.62 14.36
C TYR A 89 11.98 4.17 13.91
N VAL A 90 12.02 3.94 12.60
CA VAL A 90 12.16 2.61 12.02
C VAL A 90 13.48 1.96 12.42
N GLY A 91 14.57 2.73 12.46
CA GLY A 91 15.88 2.24 12.90
C GLY A 91 15.90 1.77 14.36
N SER A 92 15.04 2.31 15.22
CA SER A 92 14.98 1.97 16.64
C SER A 92 13.84 1.02 17.03
N GLN A 93 12.68 1.12 16.37
CA GLN A 93 11.45 0.42 16.75
C GLN A 93 10.97 -0.58 15.66
N GLY A 94 11.45 -0.45 14.43
CA GLY A 94 10.89 -1.16 13.28
C GLY A 94 9.53 -0.60 12.83
N ILE A 95 8.93 -1.25 11.83
CA ILE A 95 7.54 -1.01 11.45
C ILE A 95 6.76 -2.28 11.77
N PRO A 96 5.62 -2.19 12.48
CA PRO A 96 4.78 -3.35 12.74
C PRO A 96 4.27 -3.96 11.42
N PRO A 97 4.32 -5.29 11.26
CA PRO A 97 3.60 -5.95 10.17
C PRO A 97 2.09 -5.87 10.43
N LYS A 98 1.31 -5.80 9.36
CA LYS A 98 -0.16 -5.87 9.48
C LYS A 98 -0.57 -7.23 10.08
N PRO A 99 -1.57 -7.24 11.00
CA PRO A 99 -2.11 -8.47 11.53
C PRO A 99 -2.59 -9.41 10.42
N GLY A 100 -2.18 -10.68 10.48
CA GLY A 100 -2.56 -11.69 9.50
C GLY A 100 -1.60 -11.87 8.32
N ILE A 101 -0.60 -10.98 8.11
CA ILE A 101 0.30 -11.09 6.95
C ILE A 101 1.08 -12.42 6.93
N TYR A 102 1.61 -12.86 8.06
CA TYR A 102 2.33 -14.13 8.12
C TYR A 102 1.41 -15.31 7.82
N ALA A 103 0.22 -15.34 8.41
CA ALA A 103 -0.76 -16.39 8.19
C ALA A 103 -1.21 -16.46 6.72
N LEU A 104 -1.42 -15.29 6.07
CA LEU A 104 -1.77 -15.23 4.66
C LEU A 104 -0.63 -15.74 3.78
N LEU A 105 0.61 -15.32 4.02
CA LEU A 105 1.77 -15.81 3.27
C LEU A 105 1.98 -17.31 3.47
N ASP A 106 1.80 -17.82 4.70
CA ASP A 106 1.87 -19.27 4.98
C ASP A 106 0.80 -20.05 4.21
N ALA A 107 -0.41 -19.51 4.12
CA ALA A 107 -1.51 -20.12 3.37
C ALA A 107 -1.23 -20.11 1.86
N LEU A 108 -0.72 -19.01 1.30
CA LEU A 108 -0.32 -18.90 -0.09
C LEU A 108 0.81 -19.90 -0.46
N GLU A 109 1.82 -20.01 0.40
CA GLU A 109 2.91 -20.97 0.20
C GLU A 109 2.41 -22.43 0.20
N ARG A 110 1.54 -22.79 1.15
CA ARG A 110 0.93 -24.14 1.17
C ARG A 110 0.11 -24.42 -0.08
N ALA A 111 -0.60 -23.41 -0.59
CA ALA A 111 -1.40 -23.52 -1.81
C ALA A 111 -0.57 -23.39 -3.10
N HIS A 112 0.75 -23.19 -3.00
CA HIS A 112 1.66 -22.93 -4.14
C HIS A 112 1.22 -21.73 -4.99
N VAL A 113 0.63 -20.70 -4.37
CA VAL A 113 0.24 -19.45 -5.00
C VAL A 113 1.33 -18.40 -4.77
N PRO A 114 2.07 -17.98 -5.80
CA PRO A 114 3.15 -17.01 -5.67
C PRO A 114 2.63 -15.62 -5.33
N ALA A 115 3.44 -14.85 -4.61
CA ALA A 115 3.15 -13.49 -4.20
C ALA A 115 4.20 -12.50 -4.70
N ALA A 116 3.78 -11.26 -5.02
CA ALA A 116 4.68 -10.16 -5.34
C ALA A 116 4.30 -8.89 -4.57
N VAL A 117 5.28 -8.03 -4.33
CA VAL A 117 5.09 -6.68 -3.79
C VAL A 117 5.02 -5.67 -4.93
N CYS A 118 4.02 -4.77 -4.89
CA CYS A 118 3.78 -3.70 -5.86
C CYS A 118 3.65 -2.35 -5.13
N THR A 119 4.76 -1.65 -4.87
CA THR A 119 4.80 -0.50 -3.96
C THR A 119 5.30 0.80 -4.62
N ALA A 120 4.82 1.95 -4.14
CA ALA A 120 5.36 3.26 -4.48
C ALA A 120 6.72 3.55 -3.82
N SER A 121 7.12 2.78 -2.82
CA SER A 121 8.36 2.95 -2.08
C SER A 121 9.59 2.45 -2.87
N PRO A 122 10.77 3.10 -2.74
CA PRO A 122 11.99 2.64 -3.41
C PRO A 122 12.49 1.32 -2.80
N ILE A 123 13.21 0.52 -3.60
CA ILE A 123 13.71 -0.80 -3.20
C ILE A 123 14.55 -0.78 -1.90
N ALA A 124 15.34 0.27 -1.68
CA ALA A 124 16.10 0.42 -0.44
C ALA A 124 15.20 0.46 0.80
N ARG A 125 14.03 1.11 0.70
CA ARG A 125 13.04 1.16 1.77
C ARG A 125 12.31 -0.16 1.93
N VAL A 126 11.97 -0.83 0.84
CA VAL A 126 11.38 -2.18 0.88
C VAL A 126 12.28 -3.14 1.67
N LYS A 127 13.57 -3.14 1.36
CA LYS A 127 14.56 -3.94 2.11
C LYS A 127 14.63 -3.55 3.57
N GLN A 128 14.82 -2.26 3.86
CA GLN A 128 14.90 -1.73 5.21
C GLN A 128 13.72 -2.16 6.09
N TYR A 129 12.52 -2.29 5.50
CA TYR A 129 11.30 -2.58 6.25
C TYR A 129 10.99 -4.08 6.30
N LEU A 130 11.17 -4.81 5.20
CA LEU A 130 10.74 -6.21 5.12
C LEU A 130 11.82 -7.21 5.54
N GLU A 131 13.12 -6.91 5.39
CA GLU A 131 14.20 -7.83 5.79
C GLU A 131 14.22 -8.12 7.31
N PRO A 132 14.11 -7.12 8.20
CA PRO A 132 14.08 -7.37 9.65
C PRO A 132 12.88 -8.21 10.09
N LEU A 133 11.79 -8.19 9.31
CA LEU A 133 10.57 -8.96 9.57
C LEU A 133 10.63 -10.39 8.96
N GLY A 134 11.69 -10.74 8.23
CA GLY A 134 11.79 -12.00 7.50
C GLY A 134 10.84 -12.09 6.30
N LEU A 135 10.23 -10.97 5.87
CA LEU A 135 9.21 -10.96 4.83
C LEU A 135 9.78 -10.77 3.42
N PHE A 136 10.96 -10.14 3.28
CA PHE A 136 11.51 -9.77 1.98
C PHE A 136 11.64 -10.96 1.01
N HIS A 137 12.12 -12.09 1.51
CA HIS A 137 12.38 -13.29 0.70
C HIS A 137 11.15 -14.18 0.49
N ARG A 138 10.00 -13.82 1.06
CA ARG A 138 8.74 -14.56 0.88
C ARG A 138 8.00 -14.16 -0.40
N PHE A 139 8.43 -13.09 -1.06
CA PHE A 139 7.85 -12.62 -2.31
C PHE A 139 8.72 -13.04 -3.49
N ALA A 140 8.09 -13.65 -4.50
CA ALA A 140 8.76 -14.09 -5.73
C ALA A 140 9.23 -12.92 -6.60
N ALA A 141 8.56 -11.76 -6.49
CA ALA A 141 8.94 -10.53 -7.18
C ALA A 141 8.66 -9.30 -6.30
N ILE A 142 9.45 -8.25 -6.49
CA ILE A 142 9.25 -6.94 -5.87
C ILE A 142 9.32 -5.89 -6.97
N VAL A 143 8.24 -5.13 -7.13
CA VAL A 143 8.13 -4.06 -8.13
C VAL A 143 7.88 -2.75 -7.40
N THR A 144 8.69 -1.76 -7.72
CA THR A 144 8.61 -0.41 -7.17
C THR A 144 8.15 0.59 -8.23
N SER A 145 7.71 1.78 -7.82
CA SER A 145 7.40 2.86 -8.77
C SER A 145 8.60 3.33 -9.59
N TYR A 146 9.81 2.95 -9.22
CA TYR A 146 11.05 3.27 -9.96
C TYR A 146 11.35 2.24 -11.06
N ASP A 147 10.65 1.13 -11.08
CA ASP A 147 10.81 0.05 -12.07
C ASP A 147 9.85 0.18 -13.25
N VAL A 148 8.95 1.16 -13.21
CA VAL A 148 7.87 1.35 -14.20
C VAL A 148 7.84 2.79 -14.71
N PRO A 149 7.35 3.02 -15.95
CA PRO A 149 7.23 4.37 -16.52
C PRO A 149 6.28 5.26 -15.73
N LYS A 150 5.15 4.70 -15.23
CA LYS A 150 4.14 5.43 -14.48
C LYS A 150 3.78 4.66 -13.21
N GLY A 151 3.83 5.33 -12.06
CA GLY A 151 3.34 4.80 -10.79
C GLY A 151 1.81 4.87 -10.68
N LYS A 152 1.27 4.31 -9.58
CA LYS A 152 -0.16 4.38 -9.24
C LYS A 152 -0.68 5.83 -9.39
N PRO A 153 -1.83 6.06 -10.01
CA PRO A 153 -2.89 5.11 -10.37
C PRO A 153 -2.75 4.44 -11.75
N ALA A 154 -1.63 4.61 -12.48
CA ALA A 154 -1.42 3.89 -13.74
C ALA A 154 -1.23 2.38 -13.48
N PRO A 155 -1.60 1.50 -14.43
CA PRO A 155 -1.60 0.04 -14.26
C PRO A 155 -0.22 -0.59 -14.20
N ASP A 156 0.81 0.12 -14.60
CA ASP A 156 2.15 -0.38 -14.92
C ASP A 156 2.76 -1.25 -13.81
N ILE A 157 2.57 -0.84 -12.55
CA ILE A 157 3.17 -1.53 -11.41
C ILE A 157 2.55 -2.93 -11.19
N TYR A 158 1.23 -3.05 -11.34
CA TYR A 158 0.52 -4.32 -11.20
C TYR A 158 0.73 -5.23 -12.41
N LEU A 159 0.74 -4.66 -13.62
CA LEU A 159 1.11 -5.42 -14.83
C LEU A 159 2.52 -6.00 -14.70
N LYS A 160 3.47 -5.21 -14.22
CA LYS A 160 4.85 -5.67 -14.00
C LYS A 160 4.94 -6.68 -12.86
N GLY A 161 4.15 -6.52 -11.79
CA GLY A 161 4.05 -7.48 -10.69
C GLY A 161 3.57 -8.84 -11.16
N ALA A 162 2.48 -8.89 -11.92
CA ALA A 162 1.95 -10.13 -12.52
C ALA A 162 2.96 -10.77 -13.48
N SER A 163 3.60 -9.96 -14.34
CA SER A 163 4.69 -10.43 -15.22
C SER A 163 5.86 -11.00 -14.45
N GLY A 164 6.21 -10.41 -13.30
CA GLY A 164 7.26 -10.90 -12.40
C GLY A 164 6.94 -12.28 -11.80
N LEU A 165 5.65 -12.64 -11.70
CA LEU A 165 5.18 -13.96 -11.30
C LEU A 165 5.02 -14.92 -12.50
N GLY A 166 5.23 -14.45 -13.73
CA GLY A 166 4.96 -15.24 -14.96
C GLY A 166 3.48 -15.44 -15.22
N LEU A 167 2.60 -14.56 -14.73
CA LEU A 167 1.14 -14.70 -14.79
C LEU A 167 0.50 -13.54 -15.57
N PRO A 168 -0.66 -13.78 -16.20
CA PRO A 168 -1.51 -12.69 -16.68
C PRO A 168 -2.17 -11.99 -15.47
N SER A 169 -2.32 -10.67 -15.54
CA SER A 169 -2.84 -9.86 -14.43
C SER A 169 -4.27 -10.22 -14.02
N GLU A 170 -5.08 -10.69 -14.98
CA GLU A 170 -6.46 -11.14 -14.76
C GLU A 170 -6.57 -12.42 -13.89
N ARG A 171 -5.44 -13.10 -13.69
CA ARG A 171 -5.32 -14.25 -12.78
C ARG A 171 -4.71 -13.89 -11.43
N CYS A 172 -4.44 -12.62 -11.20
CA CYS A 172 -3.89 -12.14 -9.96
C CYS A 172 -4.94 -11.38 -9.14
N VAL A 173 -4.93 -11.62 -7.84
CA VAL A 173 -5.60 -10.76 -6.87
C VAL A 173 -4.63 -9.65 -6.46
N ALA A 174 -5.07 -8.40 -6.50
CA ALA A 174 -4.34 -7.27 -5.95
C ALA A 174 -4.96 -6.84 -4.60
N LEU A 175 -4.13 -6.80 -3.55
CA LEU A 175 -4.51 -6.35 -2.21
C LEU A 175 -4.06 -4.90 -2.02
N GLU A 176 -5.01 -4.02 -1.70
CA GLU A 176 -4.83 -2.57 -1.62
C GLU A 176 -5.62 -1.95 -0.48
N ASP A 177 -5.14 -0.81 0.02
CA ASP A 177 -5.84 0.02 1.00
C ASP A 177 -6.21 1.41 0.48
N SER A 178 -5.64 1.82 -0.67
CA SER A 178 -5.69 3.19 -1.19
C SER A 178 -6.47 3.32 -2.50
N LYS A 179 -7.16 4.45 -2.68
CA LYS A 179 -7.89 4.77 -3.93
C LYS A 179 -6.99 4.74 -5.17
N ALA A 180 -5.78 5.28 -5.07
CA ALA A 180 -4.83 5.28 -6.20
C ALA A 180 -4.37 3.87 -6.57
N GLY A 181 -4.18 3.01 -5.57
CA GLY A 181 -3.82 1.62 -5.78
C GLY A 181 -4.98 0.80 -6.33
N LEU A 182 -6.20 1.00 -5.83
CA LEU A 182 -7.40 0.35 -6.38
C LEU A 182 -7.59 0.67 -7.87
N LEU A 183 -7.45 1.95 -8.26
CA LEU A 183 -7.51 2.38 -9.66
C LEU A 183 -6.41 1.73 -10.51
N SER A 184 -5.20 1.63 -9.97
CA SER A 184 -4.07 1.00 -10.64
C SER A 184 -4.31 -0.49 -10.88
N ALA A 185 -4.79 -1.21 -9.86
CA ALA A 185 -5.08 -2.65 -9.93
C ALA A 185 -6.25 -2.96 -10.89
N GLU A 186 -7.33 -2.17 -10.81
CA GLU A 186 -8.47 -2.29 -11.74
C GLU A 186 -8.02 -2.05 -13.18
N SER A 187 -7.24 -0.98 -13.42
CA SER A 187 -6.71 -0.65 -14.76
C SER A 187 -5.76 -1.72 -15.31
N ALA A 188 -5.10 -2.47 -14.42
CA ALA A 188 -4.29 -3.62 -14.76
C ALA A 188 -5.12 -4.90 -14.97
N LEU A 189 -6.45 -4.84 -14.84
CA LEU A 189 -7.38 -5.96 -14.91
C LEU A 189 -7.19 -7.01 -13.80
N CYS A 190 -6.56 -6.66 -12.69
CA CYS A 190 -6.46 -7.55 -11.54
C CYS A 190 -7.82 -7.70 -10.83
N MET A 191 -8.03 -8.84 -10.19
CA MET A 191 -9.11 -8.99 -9.22
C MET A 191 -8.75 -8.16 -7.97
N THR A 192 -9.41 -7.03 -7.78
CA THR A 192 -9.04 -6.04 -6.76
C THR A 192 -9.75 -6.32 -5.45
N VAL A 193 -9.01 -6.53 -4.38
CA VAL A 193 -9.51 -6.72 -3.02
C VAL A 193 -9.01 -5.57 -2.15
N MET A 194 -9.93 -4.83 -1.57
CA MET A 194 -9.58 -3.78 -0.60
C MET A 194 -9.48 -4.36 0.80
N VAL A 195 -8.36 -4.04 1.46
CA VAL A 195 -8.15 -4.27 2.90
C VAL A 195 -7.91 -2.91 3.53
N PRO A 196 -8.96 -2.23 4.03
CA PRO A 196 -8.84 -0.85 4.51
C PRO A 196 -7.87 -0.72 5.68
N ASP A 197 -7.05 0.32 5.65
CA ASP A 197 -6.26 0.74 6.81
C ASP A 197 -6.92 1.94 7.51
N GLN A 198 -6.62 3.16 7.08
CA GLN A 198 -7.14 4.38 7.71
C GLN A 198 -8.44 4.86 7.06
N ASP A 199 -8.62 4.62 5.76
CA ASP A 199 -9.77 5.08 5.00
C ASP A 199 -10.75 3.94 4.72
N ARG A 200 -12.04 4.23 4.88
CA ARG A 200 -13.12 3.34 4.43
C ARG A 200 -13.42 3.63 2.96
N PRO A 201 -13.78 2.60 2.17
CA PRO A 201 -14.14 2.79 0.77
C PRO A 201 -15.37 3.68 0.61
N ASP A 202 -15.35 4.56 -0.37
CA ASP A 202 -16.53 5.27 -0.84
C ASP A 202 -17.34 4.45 -1.87
N ALA A 203 -18.44 4.98 -2.38
CA ALA A 203 -19.28 4.28 -3.34
C ALA A 203 -18.56 4.00 -4.67
N ASP A 204 -17.66 4.90 -5.09
CA ASP A 204 -16.85 4.71 -6.31
C ASP A 204 -15.82 3.60 -6.12
N ASP A 205 -15.21 3.51 -4.94
CA ASP A 205 -14.27 2.45 -4.61
C ASP A 205 -14.97 1.09 -4.58
N LEU A 206 -16.17 1.01 -3.94
CA LEU A 206 -16.97 -0.22 -3.90
C LEU A 206 -17.39 -0.71 -5.29
N ALA A 207 -17.66 0.20 -6.23
CA ALA A 207 -17.99 -0.17 -7.60
C ALA A 207 -16.81 -0.79 -8.38
N ARG A 208 -15.58 -0.53 -7.94
CA ARG A 208 -14.34 -0.99 -8.61
C ARG A 208 -13.85 -2.33 -8.09
N ILE A 209 -13.96 -2.57 -6.79
CA ILE A 209 -13.38 -3.74 -6.14
C ILE A 209 -14.19 -5.02 -6.39
N HIS A 210 -13.52 -6.16 -6.29
CA HIS A 210 -14.14 -7.48 -6.30
C HIS A 210 -14.58 -7.88 -4.89
N ALA A 211 -13.80 -7.53 -3.87
CA ALA A 211 -14.18 -7.76 -2.49
C ALA A 211 -13.60 -6.69 -1.54
N LEU A 212 -14.25 -6.56 -0.40
CA LEU A 212 -13.81 -5.80 0.76
C LEU A 212 -13.57 -6.79 1.89
N CYS A 213 -12.36 -6.81 2.45
CA CYS A 213 -11.98 -7.62 3.61
C CYS A 213 -11.61 -6.71 4.77
N ASP A 214 -12.07 -7.01 5.99
CA ASP A 214 -11.71 -6.21 7.17
C ASP A 214 -10.26 -6.48 7.62
N SER A 215 -9.68 -7.62 7.22
CA SER A 215 -8.32 -8.02 7.58
C SER A 215 -7.68 -8.94 6.53
N LEU A 216 -6.34 -9.12 6.63
CA LEU A 216 -5.63 -10.11 5.80
C LEU A 216 -6.03 -11.56 6.12
N THR A 217 -6.55 -11.83 7.31
CA THR A 217 -7.08 -13.16 7.68
C THR A 217 -8.34 -13.48 6.87
N ASP A 218 -9.18 -12.47 6.59
CA ASP A 218 -10.38 -12.66 5.78
C ASP A 218 -10.05 -12.97 4.33
N VAL A 219 -8.90 -12.49 3.84
CA VAL A 219 -8.41 -12.83 2.49
C VAL A 219 -8.11 -14.33 2.38
N ILE A 220 -7.63 -15.00 3.44
CA ILE A 220 -7.40 -16.45 3.47
C ILE A 220 -8.71 -17.19 3.20
N GLU A 221 -9.78 -16.80 3.89
CA GLU A 221 -11.11 -17.39 3.71
C GLU A 221 -11.68 -17.06 2.33
N LEU A 222 -11.59 -15.79 1.90
CA LEU A 222 -12.05 -15.33 0.59
C LEU A 222 -11.44 -16.14 -0.56
N LEU A 223 -10.14 -16.44 -0.48
CA LEU A 223 -9.41 -17.18 -1.50
C LEU A 223 -9.45 -18.70 -1.29
N SER A 224 -10.16 -19.19 -0.26
CA SER A 224 -10.25 -20.62 0.09
C SER A 224 -8.87 -21.29 0.25
N LEU A 225 -7.93 -20.61 0.89
CA LEU A 225 -6.56 -21.06 1.13
C LEU A 225 -6.46 -21.88 2.46
N THR A 226 -7.36 -22.79 2.69
CA THR A 226 -7.41 -23.61 3.92
C THR A 226 -6.66 -24.93 3.79
#